data_43f4a234b4e0bda13a397352c40afe61
#
_entry.id   43f4a234b4e0bda13a397352c40afe61
#
_cell.length_a   1.000
_cell.length_b   1.000
_cell.length_c   1.000
_cell.angle_alpha   90.00
_cell.angle_beta   90.00
_cell.angle_gamma   90.00
#
_symmetry.space_group_name_H-M   'P 1'
#
loop_
_entity.id
_entity.type
_entity.pdbx_description
1 polymer ?
#
loop_
_entity_poly.entity_id
_entity_poly.type
_entity_poly.pdbx_seq_one_letter_code
_entity_poly.pdbx_strand_id
1 'polypeptide(L)'
;AHKGSDTSSSWFWEPVKLNKMAREYNPKMIMNPRSGWEGNFYCDEGSHEITGKIIPVPWEKNMCVCSGCSWGWMADDPVSDFDWLIHMLVNVVTRDGNLLLNVGPDKNGHIRPDVAERMRQIGAWLRENGDTIYKTRGGPIEPVDHVYGTTYRENEIFLHILDTEAFRNEVLPSIPYEILTCTYKGDSLSFTQNEDQIKIELPENLEKEADTIVRIRLKECVREKEQMEIHFTGKE
;
A
#
# COMPACT_ATOMS: atom_id res chain seq x y z
N ALA A 1 -17.86 -4.50 2.81
CA ALA A 1 -17.88 -3.05 2.99
C ALA A 1 -19.11 -2.68 3.79
N HIS A 2 -18.98 -2.44 5.08
CA HIS A 2 -20.01 -1.72 5.79
C HIS A 2 -20.00 -0.29 5.26
N LYS A 3 -20.87 0.01 4.33
CA LYS A 3 -21.30 1.37 4.06
C LYS A 3 -22.04 1.83 5.32
N GLY A 4 -21.28 2.28 6.29
CA GLY A 4 -21.80 2.84 7.53
C GLY A 4 -22.31 4.26 7.33
N SER A 5 -23.29 4.39 6.45
CA SER A 5 -24.11 5.61 6.37
C SER A 5 -25.52 5.35 6.89
N ASP A 6 -25.69 4.34 7.71
CA ASP A 6 -26.92 4.22 8.47
C ASP A 6 -26.83 5.15 9.68
N THR A 7 -27.20 6.40 9.45
CA THR A 7 -27.33 7.41 10.50
C THR A 7 -28.30 7.01 11.61
N SER A 8 -29.09 5.95 11.41
CA SER A 8 -30.04 5.46 12.41
C SER A 8 -29.38 4.67 13.54
N SER A 9 -28.20 4.04 13.30
CA SER A 9 -27.47 3.30 14.34
C SER A 9 -26.36 4.10 15.02
N SER A 10 -25.93 5.21 14.44
CA SER A 10 -24.82 6.02 14.96
C SER A 10 -25.15 6.70 16.31
N TRP A 11 -26.39 7.05 16.55
CA TRP A 11 -26.81 7.67 17.82
C TRP A 11 -26.73 6.71 19.01
N PHE A 12 -26.89 5.39 18.78
CA PHE A 12 -26.88 4.39 19.85
C PHE A 12 -25.53 4.27 20.55
N TRP A 13 -24.44 4.37 19.76
CA TRP A 13 -23.07 4.28 20.29
C TRP A 13 -22.48 5.62 20.74
N GLU A 14 -23.22 6.71 20.58
CA GLU A 14 -22.77 8.07 20.88
C GLU A 14 -21.33 8.37 20.36
N PRO A 15 -21.04 8.11 19.07
CA PRO A 15 -19.67 8.11 18.54
C PRO A 15 -18.97 9.46 18.72
N VAL A 16 -19.68 10.56 18.67
CA VAL A 16 -19.14 11.91 18.94
C VAL A 16 -18.58 12.01 20.35
N LYS A 17 -19.34 11.55 21.35
CA LYS A 17 -18.89 11.55 22.75
C LYS A 17 -17.71 10.63 22.97
N LEU A 18 -17.74 9.42 22.36
CA LEU A 18 -16.66 8.45 22.46
C LEU A 18 -15.37 8.99 21.83
N ASN A 19 -15.45 9.55 20.63
CA ASN A 19 -14.29 10.13 19.95
C ASN A 19 -13.73 11.34 20.72
N LYS A 20 -14.61 12.18 21.29
CA LYS A 20 -14.19 13.30 22.13
C LYS A 20 -13.46 12.80 23.37
N MET A 21 -14.06 11.87 24.11
CA MET A 21 -13.46 11.26 25.29
C MET A 21 -12.09 10.63 24.98
N ALA A 22 -11.98 9.86 23.91
CA ALA A 22 -10.70 9.25 23.52
C ALA A 22 -9.61 10.30 23.24
N ARG A 23 -9.97 11.43 22.61
CA ARG A 23 -9.04 12.54 22.34
C ARG A 23 -8.72 13.39 23.58
N GLU A 24 -9.58 13.40 24.58
CA GLU A 24 -9.26 14.00 25.89
C GLU A 24 -8.11 13.25 26.57
N TYR A 25 -8.07 11.91 26.45
CA TYR A 25 -6.96 11.09 26.94
C TYR A 25 -5.71 11.12 26.04
N ASN A 26 -5.91 11.16 24.73
CA ASN A 26 -4.81 11.25 23.76
C ASN A 26 -5.19 12.19 22.59
N PRO A 27 -4.81 13.47 22.68
CA PRO A 27 -5.13 14.47 21.65
C PRO A 27 -4.55 14.16 20.26
N LYS A 28 -3.51 13.31 20.19
CA LYS A 28 -2.86 12.89 18.93
C LYS A 28 -3.42 11.59 18.38
N MET A 29 -4.47 11.03 18.99
CA MET A 29 -5.06 9.78 18.52
C MET A 29 -5.67 9.96 17.13
N ILE A 30 -5.28 9.12 16.20
CA ILE A 30 -5.95 8.96 14.92
C ILE A 30 -7.03 7.88 15.04
N MET A 31 -8.14 8.09 14.35
CA MET A 31 -9.31 7.21 14.40
C MET A 31 -9.80 6.92 13.00
N ASN A 32 -10.27 5.71 12.76
CA ASN A 32 -11.00 5.38 11.56
C ASN A 32 -12.49 5.73 11.68
N PRO A 33 -13.27 5.74 10.59
CA PRO A 33 -14.69 6.11 10.61
C PRO A 33 -15.63 4.99 11.08
N ARG A 34 -15.11 3.87 11.61
CA ARG A 34 -15.92 2.68 11.95
C ARG A 34 -16.80 2.83 13.18
N SER A 35 -16.59 3.86 13.97
CA SER A 35 -17.50 4.24 15.05
C SER A 35 -18.86 4.75 14.55
N GLY A 36 -19.00 4.95 13.22
CA GLY A 36 -20.17 5.62 12.63
C GLY A 36 -20.06 7.15 12.64
N TRP A 37 -18.88 7.67 12.98
CA TRP A 37 -18.53 9.08 12.95
C TRP A 37 -17.25 9.29 12.15
N GLU A 38 -16.89 10.52 11.91
CA GLU A 38 -15.72 10.93 11.15
C GLU A 38 -14.41 10.33 11.66
N GLY A 39 -13.52 9.96 10.76
CA GLY A 39 -12.19 9.44 11.06
C GLY A 39 -11.10 10.30 10.43
N ASN A 40 -9.85 10.04 10.79
CA ASN A 40 -8.68 10.74 10.24
C ASN A 40 -8.17 10.10 8.93
N PHE A 41 -8.67 8.94 8.57
CA PHE A 41 -8.29 8.20 7.37
C PHE A 41 -9.44 7.32 6.89
N TYR A 42 -9.44 7.04 5.60
CA TYR A 42 -10.41 6.12 4.99
C TYR A 42 -9.98 4.67 5.25
N CYS A 43 -10.95 3.80 5.54
CA CYS A 43 -10.74 2.36 5.67
C CYS A 43 -11.38 1.61 4.52
N ASP A 44 -10.59 0.83 3.80
CA ASP A 44 -11.06 -0.18 2.87
C ASP A 44 -10.89 -1.57 3.49
N GLU A 45 -11.89 -2.45 3.36
CA GLU A 45 -11.89 -3.74 4.00
C GLU A 45 -12.31 -4.85 3.04
N GLY A 46 -11.65 -5.98 3.17
CA GLY A 46 -11.91 -7.18 2.37
C GLY A 46 -10.73 -7.60 1.52
N SER A 47 -10.84 -8.79 0.91
CA SER A 47 -9.76 -9.38 0.10
C SER A 47 -9.81 -8.99 -1.39
N HIS A 48 -10.65 -8.02 -1.78
CA HIS A 48 -10.63 -7.51 -3.14
C HIS A 48 -9.36 -6.69 -3.41
N GLU A 49 -8.89 -6.74 -4.61
CA GLU A 49 -7.72 -5.98 -5.05
C GLU A 49 -8.02 -4.48 -5.09
N ILE A 50 -6.97 -3.70 -4.87
CA ILE A 50 -7.00 -2.27 -5.06
C ILE A 50 -6.52 -1.96 -6.46
N THR A 51 -7.31 -1.21 -7.20
CA THR A 51 -7.06 -0.82 -8.59
C THR A 51 -7.24 0.67 -8.78
N GLY A 52 -6.81 1.18 -9.94
CA GLY A 52 -6.95 2.57 -10.33
C GLY A 52 -5.84 3.47 -9.81
N LYS A 53 -6.15 4.73 -9.61
CA LYS A 53 -5.19 5.80 -9.33
C LYS A 53 -4.78 5.88 -7.86
N ILE A 54 -3.74 6.69 -7.60
CA ILE A 54 -3.32 7.08 -6.26
C ILE A 54 -4.50 7.73 -5.52
N ILE A 55 -4.72 7.30 -4.29
CA ILE A 55 -5.81 7.82 -3.45
C ILE A 55 -5.29 9.04 -2.69
N PRO A 56 -5.84 10.25 -2.93
CA PRO A 56 -5.24 11.51 -2.45
C PRO A 56 -5.56 11.84 -0.98
N VAL A 57 -6.06 10.88 -0.22
CA VAL A 57 -6.38 11.01 1.22
C VAL A 57 -5.67 9.91 2.00
N PRO A 58 -5.37 10.11 3.30
CA PRO A 58 -4.87 9.02 4.13
C PRO A 58 -5.84 7.85 4.14
N TRP A 59 -5.35 6.64 3.89
CA TRP A 59 -6.19 5.45 3.85
C TRP A 59 -5.44 4.18 4.27
N GLU A 60 -6.22 3.18 4.66
CA GLU A 60 -5.74 1.87 5.08
C GLU A 60 -6.55 0.78 4.40
N LYS A 61 -5.86 -0.20 3.83
CA LYS A 61 -6.43 -1.47 3.41
C LYS A 61 -6.35 -2.45 4.57
N ASN A 62 -7.49 -3.02 4.94
CA ASN A 62 -7.60 -4.02 5.98
C ASN A 62 -8.05 -5.35 5.36
N MET A 63 -7.21 -6.39 5.47
CA MET A 63 -7.49 -7.69 4.89
C MET A 63 -6.89 -8.83 5.71
N CYS A 64 -7.28 -10.06 5.40
CA CYS A 64 -6.77 -11.26 6.03
C CYS A 64 -5.62 -11.88 5.23
N VAL A 65 -4.68 -12.52 5.94
CA VAL A 65 -3.61 -13.31 5.32
C VAL A 65 -4.15 -14.60 4.66
N CYS A 66 -5.31 -15.08 5.12
CA CYS A 66 -5.98 -16.24 4.55
C CYS A 66 -7.00 -15.80 3.49
N SER A 67 -7.10 -16.58 2.41
CA SER A 67 -7.91 -16.25 1.23
C SER A 67 -9.42 -16.33 1.45
N GLY A 68 -9.90 -17.12 2.40
CA GLY A 68 -11.29 -17.15 2.83
C GLY A 68 -11.71 -15.91 3.62
N CYS A 69 -10.75 -15.07 3.97
CA CYS A 69 -10.96 -13.81 4.69
C CYS A 69 -11.77 -13.95 5.98
N SER A 70 -11.48 -15.01 6.73
CA SER A 70 -12.00 -15.16 8.08
C SER A 70 -11.18 -14.27 9.02
N TRP A 71 -11.84 -13.32 9.67
CA TRP A 71 -11.18 -12.43 10.62
C TRP A 71 -10.67 -13.15 11.86
N GLY A 72 -11.32 -14.23 12.24
CA GLY A 72 -10.95 -15.12 13.34
C GLY A 72 -10.17 -16.35 12.84
N TRP A 73 -9.87 -17.23 13.80
CA TRP A 73 -9.21 -18.48 13.51
C TRP A 73 -10.15 -19.49 12.83
N MET A 74 -9.70 -20.05 11.72
CA MET A 74 -10.33 -21.19 11.06
C MET A 74 -9.26 -22.22 10.66
N ALA A 75 -9.55 -23.51 10.93
CA ALA A 75 -8.61 -24.58 10.66
C ALA A 75 -8.29 -24.74 9.17
N ASP A 76 -9.30 -24.59 8.33
CA ASP A 76 -9.27 -24.94 6.90
C ASP A 76 -9.25 -23.72 5.98
N ASP A 77 -9.03 -22.49 6.51
CA ASP A 77 -8.91 -21.28 5.69
C ASP A 77 -7.53 -21.26 4.99
N PRO A 78 -7.47 -21.38 3.65
CA PRO A 78 -6.20 -21.44 2.95
C PRO A 78 -5.38 -20.15 3.14
N VAL A 79 -4.08 -20.30 3.39
CA VAL A 79 -3.16 -19.16 3.40
C VAL A 79 -2.95 -18.66 1.98
N SER A 80 -3.09 -17.37 1.76
CA SER A 80 -2.86 -16.74 0.45
C SER A 80 -1.44 -16.95 -0.04
N ASP A 81 -1.26 -16.96 -1.36
CA ASP A 81 0.04 -17.09 -1.99
C ASP A 81 0.95 -15.92 -1.61
N PHE A 82 2.25 -16.19 -1.53
CA PHE A 82 3.26 -15.20 -1.18
C PHE A 82 3.27 -14.04 -2.18
N ASP A 83 3.34 -14.34 -3.48
CA ASP A 83 3.38 -13.32 -4.53
C ASP A 83 2.13 -12.44 -4.48
N TRP A 84 0.95 -13.06 -4.28
CA TRP A 84 -0.29 -12.31 -4.15
C TRP A 84 -0.29 -11.34 -2.96
N LEU A 85 0.26 -11.75 -1.81
CA LEU A 85 0.35 -10.89 -0.62
C LEU A 85 1.35 -9.74 -0.82
N ILE A 86 2.46 -9.98 -1.52
CA ILE A 86 3.41 -8.93 -1.90
C ILE A 86 2.77 -7.98 -2.91
N HIS A 87 2.07 -8.50 -3.95
CA HIS A 87 1.35 -7.66 -4.90
C HIS A 87 0.30 -6.78 -4.21
N MET A 88 -0.42 -7.31 -3.22
CA MET A 88 -1.38 -6.54 -2.45
C MET A 88 -0.69 -5.41 -1.67
N LEU A 89 0.43 -5.70 -1.00
CA LEU A 89 1.21 -4.70 -0.29
C LEU A 89 1.69 -3.59 -1.24
N VAL A 90 2.27 -3.95 -2.37
CA VAL A 90 2.74 -3.02 -3.39
C VAL A 90 1.60 -2.18 -3.95
N ASN A 91 0.48 -2.82 -4.30
CA ASN A 91 -0.71 -2.11 -4.79
C ASN A 91 -1.25 -1.08 -3.79
N VAL A 92 -1.17 -1.38 -2.49
CA VAL A 92 -1.60 -0.45 -1.44
C VAL A 92 -0.62 0.73 -1.30
N VAL A 93 0.68 0.46 -1.17
CA VAL A 93 1.65 1.53 -0.90
C VAL A 93 1.90 2.43 -2.11
N THR A 94 1.84 1.89 -3.33
CA THR A 94 1.94 2.69 -4.55
C THR A 94 0.74 3.60 -4.77
N ARG A 95 -0.38 3.33 -4.10
CA ARG A 95 -1.58 4.19 -4.03
C ARG A 95 -1.65 5.05 -2.76
N ASP A 96 -0.49 5.20 -2.08
CA ASP A 96 -0.30 6.03 -0.89
C ASP A 96 -1.10 5.55 0.34
N GLY A 97 -1.33 4.24 0.45
CA GLY A 97 -2.05 3.61 1.55
C GLY A 97 -1.17 2.83 2.52
N ASN A 98 -1.79 2.37 3.60
CA ASN A 98 -1.20 1.45 4.57
C ASN A 98 -1.91 0.10 4.52
N LEU A 99 -1.16 -0.99 4.61
CA LEU A 99 -1.73 -2.33 4.70
C LEU A 99 -1.78 -2.80 6.15
N LEU A 100 -2.99 -3.15 6.62
CA LEU A 100 -3.21 -3.92 7.84
C LEU A 100 -3.54 -5.36 7.44
N LEU A 101 -2.61 -6.28 7.72
CA LEU A 101 -2.75 -7.69 7.39
C LEU A 101 -3.10 -8.49 8.65
N ASN A 102 -4.36 -8.95 8.71
CA ASN A 102 -4.89 -9.66 9.87
C ASN A 102 -4.51 -11.13 9.88
N VAL A 103 -4.20 -11.63 11.07
CA VAL A 103 -4.01 -13.05 11.40
C VAL A 103 -4.96 -13.43 12.53
N GLY A 104 -5.69 -14.55 12.39
CA GLY A 104 -6.63 -15.04 13.39
C GLY A 104 -5.94 -15.99 14.38
N PRO A 105 -5.78 -15.63 15.68
CA PRO A 105 -5.29 -16.57 16.70
C PRO A 105 -6.37 -17.57 17.12
N ASP A 106 -5.95 -18.76 17.57
CA ASP A 106 -6.84 -19.74 18.18
C ASP A 106 -7.31 -19.29 19.59
N LYS A 107 -8.14 -20.11 20.23
CA LYS A 107 -8.67 -19.83 21.58
C LYS A 107 -7.60 -19.69 22.66
N ASN A 108 -6.36 -20.12 22.42
CA ASN A 108 -5.23 -20.02 23.33
C ASN A 108 -4.25 -18.88 22.93
N GLY A 109 -4.57 -18.14 21.86
CA GLY A 109 -3.74 -17.06 21.33
C GLY A 109 -2.64 -17.52 20.36
N HIS A 110 -2.65 -18.77 19.91
CA HIS A 110 -1.66 -19.27 18.97
C HIS A 110 -2.04 -18.99 17.53
N ILE A 111 -1.08 -18.51 16.75
CA ILE A 111 -1.19 -18.39 15.31
C ILE A 111 -0.89 -19.75 14.66
N ARG A 112 -1.69 -20.12 13.69
CA ARG A 112 -1.52 -21.35 12.91
C ARG A 112 -0.13 -21.41 12.28
N PRO A 113 0.60 -22.56 12.33
CA PRO A 113 2.00 -22.63 11.89
C PRO A 113 2.24 -22.21 10.44
N ASP A 114 1.35 -22.56 9.52
CA ASP A 114 1.44 -22.18 8.10
C ASP A 114 1.22 -20.67 7.89
N VAL A 115 0.31 -20.05 8.64
CA VAL A 115 0.11 -18.60 8.67
C VAL A 115 1.37 -17.90 9.20
N ALA A 116 1.92 -18.39 10.32
CA ALA A 116 3.13 -17.85 10.91
C ALA A 116 4.32 -17.96 9.94
N GLU A 117 4.42 -19.07 9.20
CA GLU A 117 5.46 -19.25 8.19
C GLU A 117 5.31 -18.25 7.03
N ARG A 118 4.10 -18.04 6.52
CA ARG A 118 3.83 -17.03 5.49
C ARG A 118 4.23 -15.63 5.97
N MET A 119 3.91 -15.28 7.20
CA MET A 119 4.31 -14.00 7.79
C MET A 119 5.82 -13.86 7.91
N ARG A 120 6.57 -14.96 8.21
CA ARG A 120 8.04 -14.92 8.20
C ARG A 120 8.62 -14.71 6.81
N GLN A 121 8.01 -15.30 5.78
CA GLN A 121 8.40 -15.10 4.38
C GLN A 121 8.22 -13.63 3.96
N ILE A 122 7.06 -13.02 4.26
CA ILE A 122 6.83 -11.59 4.04
C ILE A 122 7.83 -10.75 4.83
N GLY A 123 8.09 -11.11 6.08
CA GLY A 123 9.08 -10.44 6.92
C GLY A 123 10.51 -10.57 6.39
N ALA A 124 10.87 -11.68 5.73
CA ALA A 124 12.15 -11.85 5.06
C ALA A 124 12.26 -10.90 3.86
N TRP A 125 11.24 -10.87 3.00
CA TRP A 125 11.18 -9.95 1.85
C TRP A 125 11.26 -8.48 2.30
N LEU A 126 10.55 -8.11 3.37
CA LEU A 126 10.59 -6.74 3.92
C LEU A 126 11.94 -6.37 4.56
N ARG A 127 12.73 -7.33 5.02
CA ARG A 127 14.11 -7.03 5.49
C ARG A 127 15.03 -6.61 4.35
N GLU A 128 14.80 -7.12 3.15
CA GLU A 128 15.58 -6.82 1.97
C GLU A 128 15.06 -5.58 1.22
N ASN A 129 13.73 -5.44 1.16
CA ASN A 129 13.08 -4.45 0.30
C ASN A 129 12.30 -3.37 1.09
N GLY A 130 12.32 -3.41 2.41
CA GLY A 130 11.48 -2.54 3.24
C GLY A 130 11.79 -1.05 3.13
N ASP A 131 12.97 -0.68 2.65
CA ASP A 131 13.32 0.71 2.37
C ASP A 131 12.53 1.30 1.18
N THR A 132 11.98 0.45 0.32
CA THR A 132 11.09 0.83 -0.79
C THR A 132 9.61 0.93 -0.39
N ILE A 133 9.30 0.45 0.83
CA ILE A 133 7.95 0.38 1.40
C ILE A 133 7.79 1.36 2.57
N TYR A 134 8.69 1.26 3.57
CA TYR A 134 8.57 2.04 4.79
C TYR A 134 9.05 3.48 4.62
N LYS A 135 8.26 4.44 5.16
CA LYS A 135 8.54 5.88 5.10
C LYS A 135 8.60 6.41 3.65
N THR A 136 7.89 5.76 2.75
CA THR A 136 7.70 6.21 1.37
C THR A 136 6.30 6.81 1.20
N ARG A 137 6.11 7.49 0.09
CA ARG A 137 4.81 7.98 -0.40
C ARG A 137 4.52 7.31 -1.74
N GLY A 138 3.26 7.11 -2.06
CA GLY A 138 2.82 6.61 -3.36
C GLY A 138 3.05 7.62 -4.48
N GLY A 139 3.51 7.17 -5.63
CA GLY A 139 3.83 8.02 -6.80
C GLY A 139 5.32 8.24 -7.00
N PRO A 140 5.74 9.24 -7.78
CA PRO A 140 4.95 10.27 -8.46
C PRO A 140 4.23 9.81 -9.74
N ILE A 141 4.52 8.60 -10.21
CA ILE A 141 3.92 8.00 -11.41
C ILE A 141 2.69 7.20 -10.98
N GLU A 142 1.55 7.42 -11.67
CA GLU A 142 0.33 6.67 -11.42
C GLU A 142 0.54 5.18 -11.72
N PRO A 143 0.01 4.28 -10.88
CA PRO A 143 0.15 2.85 -11.12
C PRO A 143 -0.68 2.39 -12.32
N VAL A 144 -0.20 1.33 -12.97
CA VAL A 144 -0.95 0.53 -13.94
C VAL A 144 -1.31 -0.79 -13.28
N ASP A 145 -2.61 -1.07 -13.20
CA ASP A 145 -3.14 -2.22 -12.50
C ASP A 145 -2.45 -3.52 -12.94
N HIS A 146 -1.97 -4.31 -11.98
CA HIS A 146 -1.28 -5.58 -12.15
C HIS A 146 0.09 -5.52 -12.86
N VAL A 147 0.52 -4.36 -13.34
CA VAL A 147 1.77 -4.21 -14.09
C VAL A 147 2.83 -3.54 -13.26
N TYR A 148 2.60 -2.30 -12.83
CA TYR A 148 3.57 -1.57 -12.02
C TYR A 148 2.93 -0.48 -11.16
N GLY A 149 3.70 -0.02 -10.17
CA GLY A 149 3.42 1.20 -9.43
C GLY A 149 4.71 1.82 -8.91
N THR A 150 4.63 3.02 -8.36
CA THR A 150 5.82 3.68 -7.80
C THR A 150 5.59 4.13 -6.37
N THR A 151 6.65 4.03 -5.58
CA THR A 151 6.79 4.74 -4.31
C THR A 151 7.99 5.68 -4.41
N TYR A 152 8.05 6.68 -3.53
CA TYR A 152 9.22 7.58 -3.48
C TYR A 152 9.57 8.01 -2.07
N ARG A 153 10.82 8.38 -1.89
CA ARG A 153 11.35 9.02 -0.70
C ARG A 153 12.52 9.94 -1.09
N GLU A 154 12.44 11.20 -0.70
CA GLU A 154 13.44 12.20 -1.04
C GLU A 154 13.71 12.28 -2.56
N ASN A 155 14.92 11.95 -3.01
CA ASN A 155 15.30 11.94 -4.41
C ASN A 155 15.40 10.54 -5.03
N GLU A 156 14.70 9.57 -4.46
CA GLU A 156 14.61 8.20 -4.98
C GLU A 156 13.17 7.84 -5.29
N ILE A 157 12.94 7.29 -6.48
CA ILE A 157 11.71 6.63 -6.86
C ILE A 157 12.01 5.13 -6.93
N PHE A 158 11.13 4.34 -6.34
CA PHE A 158 11.13 2.89 -6.40
C PHE A 158 10.02 2.46 -7.34
N LEU A 159 10.39 1.93 -8.51
CA LEU A 159 9.47 1.39 -9.48
C LEU A 159 9.28 -0.10 -9.19
N HIS A 160 8.12 -0.45 -8.70
CA HIS A 160 7.68 -1.80 -8.40
C HIS A 160 7.03 -2.40 -9.64
N ILE A 161 7.57 -3.47 -10.17
CA ILE A 161 7.08 -4.14 -11.39
C ILE A 161 6.56 -5.52 -11.00
N LEU A 162 5.25 -5.70 -11.09
CA LEU A 162 4.52 -6.91 -10.71
C LEU A 162 4.38 -7.90 -11.87
N ASP A 163 4.40 -7.38 -13.10
CA ASP A 163 4.44 -8.18 -14.34
C ASP A 163 5.52 -7.63 -15.25
N THR A 164 6.67 -8.31 -15.28
CA THR A 164 7.84 -7.89 -16.06
C THR A 164 7.61 -8.03 -17.57
N GLU A 165 6.82 -9.00 -18.02
CA GLU A 165 6.53 -9.19 -19.44
C GLU A 165 5.60 -8.10 -19.98
N ALA A 166 4.56 -7.75 -19.22
CA ALA A 166 3.70 -6.64 -19.56
C ALA A 166 4.49 -5.33 -19.54
N PHE A 167 5.33 -5.11 -18.51
CA PHE A 167 6.11 -3.89 -18.35
C PHE A 167 7.11 -3.63 -19.49
N ARG A 168 7.65 -4.66 -20.14
CA ARG A 168 8.57 -4.49 -21.30
C ARG A 168 7.95 -3.70 -22.45
N ASN A 169 6.63 -3.68 -22.53
CA ASN A 169 5.88 -2.93 -23.55
C ASN A 169 5.42 -1.56 -23.04
N GLU A 170 5.65 -1.25 -21.75
CA GLU A 170 5.23 0.00 -21.16
C GLU A 170 6.24 1.13 -21.39
N VAL A 171 5.71 2.31 -21.44
CA VAL A 171 6.44 3.57 -21.44
C VAL A 171 5.89 4.41 -20.30
N LEU A 172 6.74 4.76 -19.36
CA LEU A 172 6.34 5.57 -18.23
C LEU A 172 6.08 7.03 -18.67
N PRO A 173 5.09 7.71 -18.10
CA PRO A 173 4.89 9.13 -18.36
C PRO A 173 6.10 9.95 -17.89
N SER A 174 6.31 11.11 -18.48
CA SER A 174 7.35 12.03 -18.04
C SER A 174 7.09 12.54 -16.62
N ILE A 175 8.17 12.86 -15.93
CA ILE A 175 8.15 13.48 -14.61
C ILE A 175 8.99 14.77 -14.65
N PRO A 176 8.68 15.80 -13.84
CA PRO A 176 9.39 17.07 -13.86
C PRO A 176 10.71 17.02 -13.09
N TYR A 177 11.40 15.88 -13.11
CA TYR A 177 12.66 15.62 -12.40
C TYR A 177 13.64 14.97 -13.34
N GLU A 178 14.91 15.42 -13.32
CA GLU A 178 16.02 14.82 -14.06
C GLU A 178 16.43 13.50 -13.41
N ILE A 179 16.40 12.41 -14.18
CA ILE A 179 16.88 11.09 -13.74
C ILE A 179 18.40 11.03 -13.91
N LEU A 180 19.09 10.66 -12.84
CA LEU A 180 20.55 10.48 -12.85
C LEU A 180 20.91 9.02 -13.15
N THR A 181 20.24 8.08 -12.51
CA THR A 181 20.50 6.64 -12.66
C THR A 181 19.23 5.82 -12.51
N CYS A 182 19.18 4.69 -13.21
CA CYS A 182 18.27 3.59 -12.97
C CYS A 182 19.08 2.35 -12.64
N THR A 183 18.71 1.64 -11.55
CA THR A 183 19.44 0.42 -11.14
C THR A 183 18.47 -0.69 -10.75
N TYR A 184 18.87 -1.94 -11.03
CA TYR A 184 18.21 -3.15 -10.57
C TYR A 184 19.26 -4.01 -9.86
N LYS A 185 19.01 -4.39 -8.61
CA LYS A 185 19.96 -5.16 -7.74
C LYS A 185 21.39 -4.58 -7.72
N GLY A 186 21.52 -3.26 -7.90
CA GLY A 186 22.82 -2.56 -7.93
C GLY A 186 23.43 -2.41 -9.32
N ASP A 187 22.96 -3.13 -10.31
CA ASP A 187 23.41 -3.02 -11.70
C ASP A 187 22.70 -1.86 -12.41
N SER A 188 23.44 -1.10 -13.21
CA SER A 188 22.88 0.01 -13.98
C SER A 188 22.03 -0.48 -15.14
N LEU A 189 20.86 0.13 -15.30
CA LEU A 189 19.96 -0.09 -16.43
C LEU A 189 20.07 1.04 -17.44
N SER A 190 19.92 0.71 -18.73
CA SER A 190 19.72 1.70 -19.78
C SER A 190 18.35 2.34 -19.65
N PHE A 191 18.31 3.66 -19.79
CA PHE A 191 17.04 4.39 -19.83
C PHE A 191 17.14 5.60 -20.77
N THR A 192 15.98 6.05 -21.22
CA THR A 192 15.83 7.33 -21.92
C THR A 192 14.76 8.16 -21.26
N GLN A 193 14.97 9.45 -21.16
CA GLN A 193 14.02 10.42 -20.63
C GLN A 193 13.93 11.62 -21.58
N ASN A 194 12.71 12.00 -21.94
CA ASN A 194 12.42 13.24 -22.68
C ASN A 194 11.19 13.94 -22.07
N GLU A 195 10.70 14.99 -22.71
CA GLU A 195 9.56 15.80 -22.24
C GLU A 195 8.25 15.01 -22.15
N ASP A 196 8.11 13.93 -22.92
CA ASP A 196 6.86 13.15 -23.01
C ASP A 196 6.89 11.88 -22.17
N GLN A 197 8.06 11.22 -22.07
CA GLN A 197 8.13 9.85 -21.57
C GLN A 197 9.49 9.45 -20.98
N ILE A 198 9.44 8.35 -20.21
CA ILE A 198 10.62 7.64 -19.71
C ILE A 198 10.52 6.19 -20.18
N LYS A 199 11.58 5.66 -20.78
CA LYS A 199 11.70 4.26 -21.11
C LYS A 199 12.87 3.65 -20.34
N ILE A 200 12.64 2.54 -19.66
CA ILE A 200 13.65 1.79 -18.89
C ILE A 200 13.76 0.41 -19.53
N GLU A 201 14.99 -0.01 -19.82
CA GLU A 201 15.26 -1.33 -20.45
C GLU A 201 15.59 -2.34 -19.35
N LEU A 202 14.70 -3.30 -19.14
CA LEU A 202 14.93 -4.40 -18.21
C LEU A 202 15.87 -5.45 -18.86
N PRO A 203 16.73 -6.13 -18.07
CA PRO A 203 17.52 -7.26 -18.55
C PRO A 203 16.64 -8.34 -19.19
N GLU A 204 17.16 -9.01 -20.22
CA GLU A 204 16.43 -10.11 -20.91
C GLU A 204 16.15 -11.29 -19.95
N ASN A 205 17.15 -11.63 -19.12
CA ASN A 205 17.09 -12.77 -18.20
C ASN A 205 16.85 -12.28 -16.77
N LEU A 206 15.60 -11.97 -16.44
CA LEU A 206 15.19 -11.67 -15.06
C LEU A 206 14.79 -12.97 -14.35
N GLU A 207 15.22 -13.12 -13.11
CA GLU A 207 14.64 -14.10 -12.22
C GLU A 207 13.19 -13.71 -11.92
N LYS A 208 12.32 -14.71 -11.82
CA LYS A 208 10.92 -14.44 -11.42
C LYS A 208 10.89 -14.08 -9.95
N GLU A 209 10.48 -12.88 -9.66
CA GLU A 209 10.29 -12.33 -8.32
C GLU A 209 8.84 -11.88 -8.13
N ALA A 210 8.37 -11.85 -6.89
CA ALA A 210 7.05 -11.31 -6.57
C ALA A 210 6.95 -9.81 -6.88
N ASP A 211 8.08 -9.09 -6.81
CA ASP A 211 8.18 -7.68 -7.14
C ASP A 211 9.59 -7.39 -7.66
N THR A 212 9.70 -6.96 -8.90
CA THR A 212 10.96 -6.52 -9.50
C THR A 212 11.12 -5.03 -9.28
N ILE A 213 12.09 -4.63 -8.42
CA ILE A 213 12.22 -3.25 -7.98
C ILE A 213 13.37 -2.55 -8.71
N VAL A 214 13.02 -1.56 -9.53
CA VAL A 214 13.99 -0.65 -10.15
C VAL A 214 14.11 0.63 -9.31
N ARG A 215 15.33 0.97 -8.91
CA ARG A 215 15.64 2.19 -8.16
C ARG A 215 16.03 3.30 -9.13
N ILE A 216 15.30 4.39 -9.09
CA ILE A 216 15.50 5.57 -9.94
C ILE A 216 15.99 6.70 -9.06
N ARG A 217 17.21 7.16 -9.28
CA ARG A 217 17.79 8.29 -8.55
C ARG A 217 17.62 9.57 -9.33
N LEU A 218 17.09 10.57 -8.64
CA LEU A 218 16.82 11.90 -9.20
C LEU A 218 17.88 12.90 -8.77
N LYS A 219 18.04 13.96 -9.54
CA LYS A 219 18.88 15.10 -9.20
C LYS A 219 18.30 15.93 -8.04
N GLU A 220 17.00 16.00 -7.93
CA GLU A 220 16.25 16.77 -6.94
C GLU A 220 15.30 15.87 -6.16
N CYS A 221 14.93 16.29 -4.95
CA CYS A 221 13.89 15.60 -4.20
C CYS A 221 12.52 15.75 -4.86
N VAL A 222 11.74 14.68 -4.84
CA VAL A 222 10.33 14.72 -5.24
C VAL A 222 9.58 15.66 -4.29
N ARG A 223 8.84 16.61 -4.83
CA ARG A 223 7.98 17.47 -4.01
C ARG A 223 6.84 16.64 -3.45
N GLU A 224 6.74 16.61 -2.14
CA GLU A 224 5.61 15.98 -1.50
C GLU A 224 4.31 16.61 -2.00
N LYS A 225 3.38 15.78 -2.48
CA LYS A 225 2.01 16.23 -2.72
C LYS A 225 1.42 16.55 -1.34
N GLU A 226 0.87 17.77 -1.18
CA GLU A 226 0.05 18.05 -0.02
C GLU A 226 -1.08 17.02 0.02
N GLN A 227 -1.12 16.23 1.09
CA GLN A 227 -2.28 15.38 1.33
C GLN A 227 -3.47 16.30 1.53
N MET A 228 -4.57 16.01 0.86
CA MET A 228 -5.82 16.67 1.18
C MET A 228 -6.14 16.33 2.64
N GLU A 229 -6.10 17.33 3.50
CA GLU A 229 -6.64 17.17 4.85
C GLU A 229 -8.09 16.73 4.70
N ILE A 230 -8.44 15.64 5.34
CA ILE A 230 -9.83 15.26 5.45
C ILE A 230 -10.46 16.25 6.41
N HIS A 231 -11.00 17.34 5.87
CA HIS A 231 -11.80 18.28 6.64
C HIS A 231 -13.14 17.62 6.92
N PHE A 232 -13.25 17.03 8.07
CA PHE A 232 -14.54 16.61 8.57
C PHE A 232 -15.34 17.86 8.95
N THR A 233 -16.20 18.27 8.03
CA THR A 233 -17.20 19.29 8.35
C THR A 233 -18.24 18.63 9.25
N GLY A 234 -17.97 18.60 10.55
CA GLY A 234 -19.00 18.31 11.54
C GLY A 234 -20.11 19.34 11.35
N LYS A 235 -21.25 18.91 10.85
CA LYS A 235 -22.46 19.68 11.07
C LYS A 235 -22.79 19.50 12.54
N GLU A 236 -22.70 20.59 13.28
CA GLU A 236 -23.19 20.70 14.66
C GLU A 236 -24.65 20.23 14.79
#